data_1226eeffc5455cf4a04d27083be1d900
#
_entry.id   1226eeffc5455cf4a04d27083be1d900
#
_cell.length_a   1.000
_cell.length_b   1.000
_cell.length_c   1.000
_cell.angle_alpha   90.00
_cell.angle_beta   90.00
_cell.angle_gamma   90.00
#
_symmetry.space_group_name_H-M   'P 1'
#
loop_
_entity.id
_entity.type
_entity.pdbx_description
1 polymer ?
#
loop_
_entity_poly.entity_id
_entity_poly.type
_entity_poly.pdbx_seq_one_letter_code
_entity_poly.pdbx_strand_id
1 'polypeptide(L)'
;MNKDQYKVALELNQTLWDGGKSGADKRIAQAEAEEQVRSADVDLYALQGRVDNLFFGILLLDERIAQTSLTLDLLRSNLEKVRALQRNGVAMQTDADAVEAELLTVNQQLTQVTASRESYRRMLSVFIGRPLGDEPLARPDVAEPRSFEPARPELALFDATADKLTAQERLVKSATRPRFGLFAQGYYGYPGMDYFQSMMSSDWSWNAMVGVKMSWNFGAYYTRKNSLAKLRTAKAQVEVQRDIFLFNTRLQTTEENCDIARLRKALADDDRIVALRRSVREAAESKLRNGVIDTNDLLRKITDEATAATARSAREIELLKTIYELKHTINR
;
A
#
# COMPACT_ATOMS: atom_id res chain seq x y z
N MET A 1 -23.05 -56.45 -51.11
CA MET A 1 -23.15 -55.20 -50.32
C MET A 1 -21.77 -54.62 -50.22
N ASN A 2 -21.56 -53.43 -50.79
CA ASN A 2 -20.29 -52.74 -50.70
C ASN A 2 -20.17 -52.18 -49.26
N LYS A 3 -19.06 -52.46 -48.57
CA LYS A 3 -18.87 -52.07 -47.16
C LYS A 3 -18.22 -50.66 -47.05
N ASP A 4 -17.80 -50.10 -48.18
CA ASP A 4 -17.12 -48.81 -48.19
C ASP A 4 -18.15 -47.70 -48.19
N GLN A 5 -17.92 -46.69 -47.34
CA GLN A 5 -18.74 -45.48 -47.21
C GLN A 5 -17.86 -44.26 -47.36
N TYR A 6 -18.23 -43.36 -48.24
CA TYR A 6 -17.50 -42.11 -48.46
C TYR A 6 -18.48 -40.94 -48.44
N LYS A 7 -18.15 -39.91 -47.71
CA LYS A 7 -18.92 -38.67 -47.71
C LYS A 7 -18.07 -37.44 -47.51
N VAL A 8 -18.40 -36.36 -48.17
CA VAL A 8 -17.91 -35.02 -47.90
C VAL A 8 -19.09 -34.24 -47.33
N ALA A 9 -18.95 -33.74 -46.10
CA ALA A 9 -20.04 -33.10 -45.36
C ALA A 9 -19.67 -31.67 -44.98
N LEU A 10 -20.63 -30.76 -45.11
CA LEU A 10 -20.62 -29.43 -44.53
C LEU A 10 -21.65 -29.37 -43.40
N GLU A 11 -21.22 -29.00 -42.22
CA GLU A 11 -22.09 -28.91 -41.05
C GLU A 11 -22.10 -27.47 -40.53
N LEU A 12 -23.28 -26.89 -40.36
CA LEU A 12 -23.53 -25.60 -39.72
C LEU A 12 -24.28 -25.83 -38.42
N ASN A 13 -23.72 -25.36 -37.29
CA ASN A 13 -24.35 -25.43 -36.00
C ASN A 13 -24.44 -24.01 -35.39
N GLN A 14 -25.66 -23.51 -35.21
CA GLN A 14 -25.89 -22.19 -34.60
C GLN A 14 -26.65 -22.33 -33.30
N THR A 15 -26.03 -21.93 -32.18
CA THR A 15 -26.74 -21.85 -30.89
C THR A 15 -27.67 -20.64 -30.89
N LEU A 16 -28.95 -20.86 -30.67
CA LEU A 16 -29.96 -19.81 -30.54
C LEU A 16 -30.11 -19.37 -29.10
N TRP A 17 -30.11 -20.33 -28.18
CA TRP A 17 -30.21 -20.08 -26.77
C TRP A 17 -29.44 -21.13 -25.96
N ASP A 18 -28.53 -20.67 -25.11
CA ASP A 18 -27.58 -21.50 -24.37
C ASP A 18 -27.92 -21.69 -22.87
N GLY A 19 -29.21 -21.45 -22.51
CA GLY A 19 -29.64 -21.50 -21.11
C GLY A 19 -29.23 -20.29 -20.30
N GLY A 20 -28.67 -19.26 -20.95
CA GLY A 20 -28.15 -18.04 -20.30
C GLY A 20 -26.67 -18.16 -19.90
N LYS A 21 -25.94 -19.15 -20.43
CA LYS A 21 -24.52 -19.37 -20.16
C LYS A 21 -23.69 -18.18 -20.62
N SER A 22 -23.81 -17.77 -21.90
CA SER A 22 -23.05 -16.63 -22.46
C SER A 22 -23.29 -15.33 -21.68
N GLY A 23 -24.54 -15.10 -21.23
CA GLY A 23 -24.86 -13.94 -20.39
C GLY A 23 -24.25 -14.03 -18.98
N ALA A 24 -24.12 -15.24 -18.43
CA ALA A 24 -23.44 -15.46 -17.14
C ALA A 24 -21.91 -15.29 -17.31
N ASP A 25 -21.32 -15.88 -18.35
CA ASP A 25 -19.89 -15.76 -18.66
C ASP A 25 -19.50 -14.27 -18.86
N LYS A 26 -20.31 -13.50 -19.62
CA LYS A 26 -20.09 -12.07 -19.80
C LYS A 26 -20.08 -11.33 -18.44
N ARG A 27 -21.01 -11.64 -17.55
CA ARG A 27 -21.08 -11.02 -16.22
C ARG A 27 -19.91 -11.42 -15.33
N ILE A 28 -19.42 -12.66 -15.44
CA ILE A 28 -18.22 -13.09 -14.73
C ILE A 28 -17.02 -12.28 -15.22
N ALA A 29 -16.81 -12.19 -16.54
CA ALA A 29 -15.70 -11.41 -17.10
C ALA A 29 -15.76 -9.92 -16.71
N GLN A 30 -16.96 -9.34 -16.65
CA GLN A 30 -17.15 -7.97 -16.18
C GLN A 30 -16.82 -7.82 -14.69
N ALA A 31 -17.28 -8.75 -13.84
CA ALA A 31 -17.00 -8.73 -12.40
C ALA A 31 -15.52 -9.02 -12.09
N GLU A 32 -14.87 -9.88 -12.87
CA GLU A 32 -13.41 -10.11 -12.77
C GLU A 32 -12.61 -8.88 -13.16
N ALA A 33 -13.01 -8.18 -14.23
CA ALA A 33 -12.37 -6.92 -14.61
C ALA A 33 -12.52 -5.85 -13.52
N GLU A 34 -13.72 -5.71 -12.94
CA GLU A 34 -13.95 -4.79 -11.81
C GLU A 34 -13.14 -5.17 -10.58
N GLU A 35 -13.08 -6.44 -10.22
CA GLU A 35 -12.24 -6.93 -9.11
C GLU A 35 -10.76 -6.58 -9.33
N GLN A 36 -10.24 -6.72 -10.57
CA GLN A 36 -8.85 -6.35 -10.89
C GLN A 36 -8.62 -4.84 -10.77
N VAL A 37 -9.58 -4.01 -11.20
CA VAL A 37 -9.50 -2.55 -11.01
C VAL A 37 -9.46 -2.22 -9.51
N ARG A 38 -10.34 -2.81 -8.69
CA ARG A 38 -10.35 -2.57 -7.24
C ARG A 38 -9.10 -3.09 -6.54
N SER A 39 -8.54 -4.20 -7.02
CA SER A 39 -7.23 -4.68 -6.53
C SER A 39 -6.10 -3.69 -6.84
N ALA A 40 -6.09 -3.11 -8.04
CA ALA A 40 -5.11 -2.07 -8.39
C ALA A 40 -5.29 -0.80 -7.53
N ASP A 41 -6.54 -0.40 -7.21
CA ASP A 41 -6.82 0.71 -6.30
C ASP A 41 -6.22 0.46 -4.89
N VAL A 42 -6.32 -0.78 -4.38
CA VAL A 42 -5.70 -1.19 -3.10
C VAL A 42 -4.18 -1.12 -3.18
N ASP A 43 -3.57 -1.60 -4.26
CA ASP A 43 -2.13 -1.56 -4.46
C ASP A 43 -1.61 -0.12 -4.55
N LEU A 44 -2.32 0.76 -5.26
CA LEU A 44 -2.01 2.19 -5.34
C LEU A 44 -2.12 2.85 -3.97
N TYR A 45 -3.13 2.49 -3.20
CA TYR A 45 -3.31 3.00 -1.85
C TYR A 45 -2.17 2.59 -0.90
N ALA A 46 -1.69 1.36 -1.01
CA ALA A 46 -0.52 0.90 -0.26
C ALA A 46 0.77 1.64 -0.65
N LEU A 47 0.91 2.07 -1.92
CA LEU A 47 2.03 2.90 -2.37
C LEU A 47 2.01 4.29 -1.71
N GLN A 48 0.84 4.88 -1.50
CA GLN A 48 0.72 6.18 -0.83
C GLN A 48 1.36 6.13 0.56
N GLY A 49 1.09 5.11 1.38
CA GLY A 49 1.71 4.97 2.69
C GLY A 49 3.24 4.88 2.65
N ARG A 50 3.83 4.30 1.58
CA ARG A 50 5.28 4.28 1.37
C ARG A 50 5.84 5.67 1.05
N VAL A 51 5.13 6.44 0.23
CA VAL A 51 5.49 7.83 -0.09
C VAL A 51 5.43 8.70 1.16
N ASP A 52 4.38 8.58 1.97
CA ASP A 52 4.22 9.31 3.22
C ASP A 52 5.36 9.00 4.20
N ASN A 53 5.77 7.74 4.33
CA ASN A 53 6.90 7.35 5.17
C ASN A 53 8.24 7.98 4.71
N LEU A 54 8.48 8.04 3.39
CA LEU A 54 9.68 8.71 2.85
C LEU A 54 9.61 10.22 3.07
N PHE A 55 8.45 10.83 2.86
CA PHE A 55 8.23 12.27 3.04
C PHE A 55 8.48 12.69 4.50
N PHE A 56 7.84 12.04 5.47
CA PHE A 56 8.05 12.34 6.89
C PHE A 56 9.45 11.96 7.36
N GLY A 57 10.06 10.91 6.76
CA GLY A 57 11.46 10.57 6.99
C GLY A 57 12.41 11.69 6.58
N ILE A 58 12.17 12.35 5.45
CA ILE A 58 12.96 13.52 5.00
C ILE A 58 12.76 14.69 5.97
N LEU A 59 11.53 15.01 6.36
CA LEU A 59 11.25 16.08 7.32
C LEU A 59 11.97 15.86 8.65
N LEU A 60 11.99 14.63 9.16
CA LEU A 60 12.71 14.28 10.38
C LEU A 60 14.23 14.47 10.22
N LEU A 61 14.79 14.10 9.07
CA LEU A 61 16.21 14.25 8.78
C LEU A 61 16.58 15.73 8.62
N ASP A 62 15.70 16.54 8.00
CA ASP A 62 15.90 17.99 7.89
C ASP A 62 15.96 18.65 9.29
N GLU A 63 15.08 18.26 10.21
CA GLU A 63 15.13 18.73 11.61
C GLU A 63 16.40 18.30 12.34
N ARG A 64 16.83 17.05 12.15
CA ARG A 64 18.09 16.56 12.73
C ARG A 64 19.30 17.32 12.20
N ILE A 65 19.34 17.61 10.90
CA ILE A 65 20.41 18.44 10.30
C ILE A 65 20.42 19.82 10.93
N ALA A 66 19.25 20.48 11.06
CA ALA A 66 19.16 21.79 11.67
C ALA A 66 19.66 21.80 13.12
N GLN A 67 19.21 20.85 13.96
CA GLN A 67 19.65 20.76 15.36
C GLN A 67 21.14 20.42 15.49
N THR A 68 21.66 19.50 14.66
CA THR A 68 23.08 19.13 14.66
C THR A 68 23.96 20.31 14.21
N SER A 69 23.51 21.10 13.23
CA SER A 69 24.22 22.30 12.78
C SER A 69 24.29 23.37 13.88
N LEU A 70 23.18 23.61 14.60
CA LEU A 70 23.17 24.51 15.74
C LEU A 70 24.14 24.06 16.85
N THR A 71 24.21 22.75 17.10
CA THR A 71 25.13 22.18 18.07
C THR A 71 26.59 22.37 17.65
N LEU A 72 26.90 22.19 16.35
CA LEU A 72 28.22 22.44 15.81
C LEU A 72 28.64 23.90 15.98
N ASP A 73 27.76 24.87 15.70
CA ASP A 73 28.06 26.29 15.84
C ASP A 73 28.31 26.65 17.32
N LEU A 74 27.54 26.04 18.23
CA LEU A 74 27.76 26.21 19.65
C LEU A 74 29.11 25.63 20.11
N LEU A 75 29.48 24.45 19.66
CA LEU A 75 30.77 23.82 19.95
C LEU A 75 31.93 24.61 19.38
N ARG A 76 31.82 25.14 18.13
CA ARG A 76 32.82 26.02 17.53
C ARG A 76 33.06 27.27 18.40
N SER A 77 31.97 27.96 18.79
CA SER A 77 32.06 29.12 19.68
C SER A 77 32.73 28.77 21.03
N ASN A 78 32.42 27.61 21.60
CA ASN A 78 33.07 27.18 22.83
C ASN A 78 34.53 26.82 22.65
N LEU A 79 34.93 26.19 21.54
CA LEU A 79 36.32 25.90 21.24
C LEU A 79 37.15 27.17 21.17
N GLU A 80 36.63 28.23 20.53
CA GLU A 80 37.31 29.55 20.49
C GLU A 80 37.49 30.14 21.89
N LYS A 81 36.46 30.06 22.76
CA LYS A 81 36.54 30.53 24.14
C LYS A 81 37.58 29.76 24.95
N VAL A 82 37.56 28.40 24.85
CA VAL A 82 38.53 27.53 25.59
C VAL A 82 39.94 27.77 25.11
N ARG A 83 40.18 27.94 23.79
CA ARG A 83 41.49 28.29 23.24
C ARG A 83 41.97 29.69 23.69
N ALA A 84 41.05 30.64 23.88
CA ALA A 84 41.40 31.92 24.48
C ALA A 84 41.80 31.82 25.95
N LEU A 85 41.08 31.05 26.75
CA LEU A 85 41.41 30.76 28.15
C LEU A 85 42.72 30.01 28.27
N GLN A 86 43.01 29.08 27.38
CA GLN A 86 44.29 28.38 27.30
C GLN A 86 45.50 29.32 27.04
N ARG A 87 45.35 30.22 26.06
CA ARG A 87 46.39 31.26 25.80
C ARG A 87 46.66 32.13 27.03
N ASN A 88 45.66 32.32 27.88
CA ASN A 88 45.80 33.09 29.12
C ASN A 88 46.25 32.25 30.33
N GLY A 89 46.56 30.94 30.11
CA GLY A 89 47.02 30.03 31.17
C GLY A 89 45.89 29.56 32.14
N VAL A 90 44.63 29.80 31.80
CA VAL A 90 43.47 29.41 32.64
C VAL A 90 42.93 28.01 32.31
N ALA A 91 43.02 27.55 31.06
CA ALA A 91 42.57 26.24 30.59
C ALA A 91 43.81 25.41 30.12
N MET A 92 43.70 24.10 30.17
CA MET A 92 44.71 23.18 29.69
C MET A 92 44.52 22.86 28.18
N GLN A 93 45.57 22.33 27.53
CA GLN A 93 45.47 21.83 26.15
C GLN A 93 44.42 20.72 26.04
N THR A 94 44.33 19.81 27.04
CA THR A 94 43.34 18.73 27.11
C THR A 94 41.91 19.21 27.08
N ASP A 95 41.62 20.44 27.59
CA ASP A 95 40.28 21.03 27.54
C ASP A 95 39.90 21.42 26.11
N ALA A 96 40.85 21.99 25.33
CA ALA A 96 40.63 22.30 23.93
C ALA A 96 40.48 21.04 23.09
N ASP A 97 41.32 20.04 23.34
CA ASP A 97 41.29 18.74 22.65
C ASP A 97 39.98 18.01 22.88
N ALA A 98 39.41 18.08 24.11
CA ALA A 98 38.09 17.50 24.40
C ALA A 98 36.94 18.15 23.60
N VAL A 99 36.94 19.48 23.50
CA VAL A 99 35.93 20.21 22.70
C VAL A 99 36.10 19.90 21.21
N GLU A 100 37.34 19.84 20.72
CA GLU A 100 37.65 19.52 19.32
C GLU A 100 37.24 18.08 18.95
N ALA A 101 37.46 17.11 19.85
CA ALA A 101 37.01 15.74 19.66
C ALA A 101 35.47 15.66 19.56
N GLU A 102 34.75 16.35 20.45
CA GLU A 102 33.28 16.40 20.40
C GLU A 102 32.79 17.08 19.11
N LEU A 103 33.41 18.19 18.69
CA LEU A 103 33.09 18.88 17.44
C LEU A 103 33.25 17.95 16.23
N LEU A 104 34.31 17.15 16.16
CA LEU A 104 34.53 16.17 15.10
C LEU A 104 33.49 15.06 15.15
N THR A 105 33.09 14.60 16.33
CA THR A 105 32.04 13.57 16.51
C THR A 105 30.70 14.06 15.99
N VAL A 106 30.29 15.28 16.37
CA VAL A 106 29.04 15.88 15.91
C VAL A 106 29.07 16.19 14.39
N ASN A 107 30.25 16.54 13.85
CA ASN A 107 30.41 16.73 12.40
C ASN A 107 30.27 15.41 11.61
N GLN A 108 30.75 14.29 12.17
CA GLN A 108 30.51 12.95 11.59
C GLN A 108 29.01 12.62 11.62
N GLN A 109 28.29 12.91 12.70
CA GLN A 109 26.84 12.74 12.77
C GLN A 109 26.12 13.58 11.72
N LEU A 110 26.52 14.85 11.52
CA LEU A 110 25.94 15.69 10.46
C LEU A 110 26.13 15.07 9.07
N THR A 111 27.32 14.57 8.78
CA THR A 111 27.62 13.90 7.50
C THR A 111 26.74 12.69 7.29
N GLN A 112 26.56 11.85 8.32
CA GLN A 112 25.71 10.67 8.27
C GLN A 112 24.23 11.00 8.04
N VAL A 113 23.70 12.00 8.77
CA VAL A 113 22.30 12.42 8.64
C VAL A 113 22.05 13.05 7.26
N THR A 114 22.99 13.86 6.76
CA THR A 114 22.91 14.46 5.41
C THR A 114 22.90 13.38 4.32
N ALA A 115 23.77 12.37 4.42
CA ALA A 115 23.79 11.25 3.48
C ALA A 115 22.48 10.44 3.52
N SER A 116 21.90 10.23 4.70
CA SER A 116 20.61 9.57 4.86
C SER A 116 19.48 10.39 4.22
N ARG A 117 19.46 11.71 4.44
CA ARG A 117 18.49 12.62 3.80
C ARG A 117 18.55 12.52 2.28
N GLU A 118 19.75 12.56 1.72
CA GLU A 118 19.95 12.45 0.27
C GLU A 118 19.44 11.11 -0.28
N SER A 119 19.69 10.01 0.44
CA SER A 119 19.15 8.68 0.09
C SER A 119 17.62 8.68 0.04
N TYR A 120 16.97 9.22 1.07
CA TYR A 120 15.50 9.30 1.12
C TYR A 120 14.94 10.19 0.00
N ARG A 121 15.58 11.31 -0.31
CA ARG A 121 15.20 12.20 -1.42
C ARG A 121 15.31 11.50 -2.77
N ARG A 122 16.37 10.72 -2.99
CA ARG A 122 16.53 9.92 -4.21
C ARG A 122 15.45 8.85 -4.32
N MET A 123 15.14 8.15 -3.22
CA MET A 123 14.04 7.18 -3.21
C MET A 123 12.70 7.84 -3.55
N LEU A 124 12.40 8.98 -2.93
CA LEU A 124 11.17 9.72 -3.22
C LEU A 124 11.13 10.22 -4.67
N SER A 125 12.28 10.66 -5.22
CA SER A 125 12.40 11.04 -6.64
C SER A 125 12.03 9.91 -7.60
N VAL A 126 12.40 8.67 -7.27
CA VAL A 126 12.02 7.47 -8.06
C VAL A 126 10.52 7.28 -8.04
N PHE A 127 9.85 7.42 -6.88
CA PHE A 127 8.39 7.32 -6.78
C PHE A 127 7.65 8.40 -7.59
N ILE A 128 8.16 9.63 -7.58
CA ILE A 128 7.52 10.77 -8.26
C ILE A 128 7.87 10.81 -9.76
N GLY A 129 8.88 10.06 -10.19
CA GLY A 129 9.35 10.05 -11.58
C GLY A 129 10.08 11.32 -12.01
N ARG A 130 10.50 12.19 -11.07
CA ARG A 130 11.25 13.41 -11.33
C ARG A 130 12.27 13.69 -10.22
N PRO A 131 13.41 14.32 -10.52
CA PRO A 131 14.37 14.72 -9.49
C PRO A 131 13.74 15.73 -8.53
N LEU A 132 13.94 15.52 -7.23
CA LEU A 132 13.64 16.49 -6.19
C LEU A 132 14.84 17.43 -6.06
N GLY A 133 14.59 18.73 -6.13
CA GLY A 133 15.59 19.76 -5.83
C GLY A 133 16.04 19.74 -4.36
N ASP A 134 17.02 20.55 -3.97
CA ASP A 134 17.51 20.65 -2.59
C ASP A 134 16.60 21.46 -1.65
N GLU A 135 15.52 22.02 -2.17
CA GLU A 135 14.60 22.83 -1.39
C GLU A 135 13.98 22.00 -0.25
N PRO A 136 13.81 22.59 0.94
CA PRO A 136 13.17 21.92 2.07
C PRO A 136 11.71 21.60 1.72
N LEU A 137 11.27 20.42 2.11
CA LEU A 137 9.87 20.02 1.95
C LEU A 137 8.99 20.84 2.89
N ALA A 138 7.86 21.34 2.37
CA ALA A 138 6.91 22.07 3.19
C ALA A 138 6.26 21.13 4.21
N ARG A 139 6.18 21.57 5.46
CA ARG A 139 5.40 20.86 6.48
C ARG A 139 3.91 20.94 6.13
N PRO A 140 3.20 19.82 6.09
CA PRO A 140 1.78 19.84 5.79
C PRO A 140 1.00 20.45 6.97
N ASP A 141 0.00 21.27 6.64
CA ASP A 141 -1.01 21.66 7.63
C ASP A 141 -2.05 20.55 7.74
N VAL A 142 -2.12 19.93 8.91
CA VAL A 142 -2.91 18.73 9.11
C VAL A 142 -4.06 19.01 10.07
N ALA A 143 -5.26 19.18 9.49
CA ALA A 143 -6.50 19.13 10.28
C ALA A 143 -6.83 17.66 10.63
N GLU A 144 -7.26 17.40 11.86
CA GLU A 144 -7.72 16.08 12.28
C GLU A 144 -8.99 15.66 11.54
N PRO A 145 -9.13 14.37 11.23
CA PRO A 145 -10.35 13.87 10.63
C PRO A 145 -11.55 14.03 11.58
N ARG A 146 -12.68 14.48 11.04
CA ARG A 146 -13.93 14.67 11.81
C ARG A 146 -14.76 13.40 11.95
N SER A 147 -14.51 12.40 11.15
CA SER A 147 -15.21 11.11 11.13
C SER A 147 -14.18 10.00 11.07
N PHE A 148 -14.44 8.92 11.81
CA PHE A 148 -13.57 7.74 11.90
C PHE A 148 -14.12 6.53 11.13
N GLU A 149 -15.13 6.74 10.28
CA GLU A 149 -15.64 5.68 9.41
C GLU A 149 -14.66 5.44 8.26
N PRO A 150 -14.14 4.19 8.11
CA PRO A 150 -13.19 3.89 7.06
C PRO A 150 -13.85 3.92 5.67
N ALA A 151 -13.21 4.64 4.74
CA ALA A 151 -13.57 4.68 3.32
C ALA A 151 -12.47 4.04 2.44
N ARG A 152 -11.87 2.97 2.94
CA ARG A 152 -10.73 2.28 2.35
C ARG A 152 -11.09 1.55 1.06
N PRO A 153 -10.19 1.52 0.03
CA PRO A 153 -10.46 0.84 -1.24
C PRO A 153 -10.62 -0.68 -1.08
N GLU A 154 -10.10 -1.29 -0.02
CA GLU A 154 -10.28 -2.71 0.29
C GLU A 154 -11.76 -3.06 0.47
N LEU A 155 -12.60 -2.14 0.96
CA LEU A 155 -14.04 -2.39 1.09
C LEU A 155 -14.70 -2.59 -0.26
N ALA A 156 -14.35 -1.76 -1.26
CA ALA A 156 -14.83 -1.92 -2.63
C ALA A 156 -14.30 -3.21 -3.28
N LEU A 157 -13.09 -3.65 -2.95
CA LEU A 157 -12.55 -4.93 -3.41
C LEU A 157 -13.36 -6.11 -2.84
N PHE A 158 -13.73 -6.11 -1.56
CA PHE A 158 -14.60 -7.15 -0.98
C PHE A 158 -15.97 -7.19 -1.67
N ASP A 159 -16.56 -6.03 -1.96
CA ASP A 159 -17.83 -5.95 -2.67
C ASP A 159 -17.72 -6.50 -4.11
N ALA A 160 -16.66 -6.13 -4.86
CA ALA A 160 -16.39 -6.67 -6.20
C ALA A 160 -16.17 -8.18 -6.21
N THR A 161 -15.45 -8.71 -5.20
CA THR A 161 -15.25 -10.16 -5.03
C THR A 161 -16.58 -10.90 -4.75
N ALA A 162 -17.45 -10.32 -3.93
CA ALA A 162 -18.77 -10.88 -3.66
C ALA A 162 -19.66 -10.87 -4.92
N ASP A 163 -19.58 -9.82 -5.74
CA ASP A 163 -20.29 -9.70 -7.01
C ASP A 163 -19.82 -10.73 -8.04
N LYS A 164 -18.50 -10.99 -8.13
CA LYS A 164 -17.95 -12.08 -8.95
C LYS A 164 -18.52 -13.44 -8.54
N LEU A 165 -18.55 -13.75 -7.24
CA LEU A 165 -19.16 -14.99 -6.74
C LEU A 165 -20.65 -15.07 -7.07
N THR A 166 -21.36 -13.92 -7.06
CA THR A 166 -22.77 -13.84 -7.47
C THR A 166 -22.95 -14.12 -8.96
N ALA A 167 -22.04 -13.64 -9.80
CA ALA A 167 -22.05 -13.96 -11.23
C ALA A 167 -21.78 -15.46 -11.48
N GLN A 168 -20.85 -16.05 -10.74
CA GLN A 168 -20.57 -17.51 -10.80
C GLN A 168 -21.78 -18.36 -10.38
N GLU A 169 -22.59 -17.93 -9.39
CA GLU A 169 -23.83 -18.64 -9.06
C GLU A 169 -24.81 -18.68 -10.24
N ARG A 170 -24.89 -17.61 -11.04
CA ARG A 170 -25.74 -17.58 -12.24
C ARG A 170 -25.25 -18.57 -13.30
N LEU A 171 -23.94 -18.72 -13.46
CA LEU A 171 -23.35 -19.71 -14.34
C LEU A 171 -23.72 -21.14 -13.91
N VAL A 172 -23.58 -21.46 -12.62
CA VAL A 172 -23.99 -22.77 -12.07
C VAL A 172 -25.49 -23.04 -12.31
N LYS A 173 -26.33 -22.01 -12.15
CA LYS A 173 -27.77 -22.11 -12.42
C LYS A 173 -28.06 -22.29 -13.91
N SER A 174 -27.28 -21.70 -14.83
CA SER A 174 -27.46 -21.84 -16.29
C SER A 174 -27.16 -23.26 -16.77
N ALA A 175 -26.24 -23.98 -16.11
CA ALA A 175 -25.84 -25.34 -16.50
C ALA A 175 -26.99 -26.34 -16.43
N THR A 176 -28.05 -26.09 -15.64
CA THR A 176 -29.24 -26.92 -15.52
C THR A 176 -30.39 -26.55 -16.44
N ARG A 177 -30.19 -25.54 -17.34
CA ARG A 177 -31.21 -25.10 -18.30
C ARG A 177 -31.01 -25.79 -19.64
N PRO A 178 -32.09 -26.03 -20.41
CA PRO A 178 -31.97 -26.56 -21.76
C PRO A 178 -31.26 -25.55 -22.66
N ARG A 179 -30.65 -26.04 -23.75
CA ARG A 179 -30.01 -25.24 -24.81
C ARG A 179 -30.69 -25.58 -26.13
N PHE A 180 -30.91 -24.57 -26.97
CA PHE A 180 -31.52 -24.70 -28.26
C PHE A 180 -30.58 -24.19 -29.35
N GLY A 181 -30.50 -24.91 -30.44
CA GLY A 181 -29.69 -24.55 -31.60
C GLY A 181 -30.38 -24.99 -32.92
N LEU A 182 -29.99 -24.34 -33.98
CA LEU A 182 -30.25 -24.77 -35.36
C LEU A 182 -29.05 -25.58 -35.81
N PHE A 183 -29.31 -26.60 -36.61
CA PHE A 183 -28.29 -27.29 -37.34
C PHE A 183 -28.71 -27.42 -38.80
N ALA A 184 -27.75 -27.33 -39.68
CA ALA A 184 -27.87 -27.64 -41.11
C ALA A 184 -26.68 -28.50 -41.48
N GLN A 185 -26.95 -29.62 -42.14
CA GLN A 185 -25.93 -30.53 -42.64
C GLN A 185 -26.22 -30.80 -44.10
N GLY A 186 -25.22 -30.61 -44.94
CA GLY A 186 -25.25 -31.04 -46.34
C GLY A 186 -24.08 -31.98 -46.60
N TYR A 187 -24.31 -33.06 -47.27
CA TYR A 187 -23.23 -33.95 -47.69
C TYR A 187 -23.44 -34.54 -49.07
N TYR A 188 -22.34 -34.75 -49.76
CA TYR A 188 -22.27 -35.49 -51.02
C TYR A 188 -21.53 -36.80 -50.74
N GLY A 189 -22.18 -37.94 -51.00
CA GLY A 189 -21.58 -39.22 -50.65
C GLY A 189 -22.46 -40.42 -50.90
N TYR A 190 -21.92 -41.59 -50.50
CA TYR A 190 -22.56 -42.88 -50.55
C TYR A 190 -22.41 -43.58 -49.17
N PRO A 191 -23.47 -44.17 -48.58
CA PRO A 191 -24.87 -44.14 -49.02
C PRO A 191 -25.54 -42.79 -48.74
N GLY A 192 -26.60 -42.47 -49.49
CA GLY A 192 -27.47 -41.32 -49.28
C GLY A 192 -28.40 -41.49 -48.10
N MET A 193 -29.29 -40.49 -47.81
CA MET A 193 -30.29 -40.54 -46.75
C MET A 193 -31.35 -41.61 -46.98
N ASP A 194 -31.63 -41.98 -48.25
CA ASP A 194 -32.49 -43.06 -48.60
C ASP A 194 -31.73 -44.38 -48.53
N TYR A 195 -31.59 -44.93 -47.35
CA TYR A 195 -30.79 -46.11 -47.03
C TYR A 195 -31.16 -47.34 -47.91
N PHE A 196 -32.46 -47.57 -48.14
CA PHE A 196 -32.90 -48.75 -48.88
C PHE A 196 -32.54 -48.68 -50.37
N GLN A 197 -32.74 -47.54 -51.00
CA GLN A 197 -32.41 -47.32 -52.40
C GLN A 197 -30.91 -47.19 -52.63
N SER A 198 -30.20 -46.52 -51.71
CA SER A 198 -28.73 -46.37 -51.75
C SER A 198 -27.96 -47.66 -51.47
N MET A 199 -28.52 -48.63 -50.81
CA MET A 199 -27.91 -49.94 -50.58
C MET A 199 -27.91 -50.85 -51.83
N MET A 200 -28.81 -50.55 -52.79
CA MET A 200 -28.95 -51.28 -54.04
C MET A 200 -28.16 -50.66 -55.19
N SER A 201 -27.90 -49.37 -55.15
CA SER A 201 -27.08 -48.65 -56.12
C SER A 201 -25.86 -48.05 -55.42
N SER A 202 -24.67 -48.07 -56.06
CA SER A 202 -23.43 -47.45 -55.53
C SER A 202 -23.29 -45.97 -55.93
N ASP A 203 -24.42 -45.28 -56.16
CA ASP A 203 -24.41 -43.93 -56.71
C ASP A 203 -24.25 -42.88 -55.61
N TRP A 204 -23.42 -41.88 -55.91
CA TRP A 204 -23.23 -40.72 -55.08
C TRP A 204 -24.44 -39.81 -55.15
N SER A 205 -24.95 -39.35 -54.02
CA SER A 205 -26.10 -38.47 -53.95
C SER A 205 -25.86 -37.22 -53.06
N TRP A 206 -26.54 -36.14 -53.40
CA TRP A 206 -26.64 -34.96 -52.55
C TRP A 206 -27.69 -35.13 -51.50
N ASN A 207 -27.33 -34.86 -50.25
CA ASN A 207 -28.21 -34.96 -49.12
C ASN A 207 -28.12 -33.71 -48.26
N ALA A 208 -29.25 -33.19 -47.79
CA ALA A 208 -29.32 -32.06 -46.91
C ALA A 208 -30.34 -32.27 -45.79
N MET A 209 -29.99 -31.81 -44.61
CA MET A 209 -30.87 -31.88 -43.45
C MET A 209 -30.76 -30.58 -42.68
N VAL A 210 -31.90 -30.01 -42.30
CA VAL A 210 -32.00 -28.82 -41.42
C VAL A 210 -32.94 -29.15 -40.30
N GLY A 211 -32.59 -28.73 -39.07
CA GLY A 211 -33.45 -28.98 -37.92
C GLY A 211 -33.09 -28.17 -36.71
N VAL A 212 -33.91 -28.32 -35.69
CA VAL A 212 -33.70 -27.73 -34.34
C VAL A 212 -33.17 -28.81 -33.43
N LYS A 213 -32.10 -28.49 -32.67
CA LYS A 213 -31.47 -29.36 -31.69
C LYS A 213 -31.74 -28.82 -30.29
N MET A 214 -32.33 -29.61 -29.42
CA MET A 214 -32.38 -29.31 -27.98
C MET A 214 -31.39 -30.23 -27.26
N SER A 215 -30.59 -29.65 -26.36
CA SER A 215 -29.71 -30.39 -25.47
C SER A 215 -29.99 -29.97 -24.02
N TRP A 216 -30.16 -30.96 -23.13
CA TRP A 216 -30.43 -30.73 -21.72
C TRP A 216 -29.58 -31.64 -20.85
N ASN A 217 -28.77 -31.00 -19.95
CA ASN A 217 -27.86 -31.75 -19.07
C ASN A 217 -28.53 -32.01 -17.71
N PHE A 218 -29.15 -33.16 -17.57
CA PHE A 218 -29.74 -33.58 -16.28
C PHE A 218 -28.69 -33.91 -15.22
N GLY A 219 -27.50 -34.33 -15.60
CA GLY A 219 -26.36 -34.58 -14.68
C GLY A 219 -25.96 -33.37 -13.86
N ALA A 220 -26.12 -32.16 -14.41
CA ALA A 220 -25.83 -30.94 -13.71
C ALA A 220 -26.69 -30.69 -12.46
N TYR A 221 -27.87 -31.30 -12.36
CA TYR A 221 -28.72 -31.22 -11.15
C TYR A 221 -28.11 -31.92 -9.94
N TYR A 222 -27.39 -33.01 -10.11
CA TYR A 222 -26.76 -33.76 -9.03
C TYR A 222 -25.67 -32.95 -8.33
N THR A 223 -24.93 -32.14 -9.07
CA THR A 223 -23.80 -31.35 -8.53
C THR A 223 -24.20 -29.92 -8.16
N ARG A 224 -25.32 -29.40 -8.68
CA ARG A 224 -25.77 -28.01 -8.50
C ARG A 224 -25.85 -27.59 -7.04
N LYS A 225 -26.47 -28.41 -6.17
CA LYS A 225 -26.64 -28.09 -4.74
C LYS A 225 -25.28 -27.87 -4.07
N ASN A 226 -24.34 -28.77 -4.31
CA ASN A 226 -23.01 -28.71 -3.72
C ASN A 226 -22.19 -27.53 -4.29
N SER A 227 -22.28 -27.25 -5.60
CA SER A 227 -21.62 -26.11 -6.24
C SER A 227 -22.14 -24.78 -5.69
N LEU A 228 -23.45 -24.64 -5.53
CA LEU A 228 -24.04 -23.44 -4.92
C LEU A 228 -23.69 -23.31 -3.43
N ALA A 229 -23.64 -24.42 -2.68
CA ALA A 229 -23.20 -24.40 -1.28
C ALA A 229 -21.76 -23.93 -1.17
N LYS A 230 -20.85 -24.42 -2.04
CA LYS A 230 -19.46 -23.98 -2.10
C LYS A 230 -19.34 -22.46 -2.34
N LEU A 231 -20.12 -21.91 -3.28
CA LEU A 231 -20.13 -20.48 -3.58
C LEU A 231 -20.69 -19.64 -2.41
N ARG A 232 -21.71 -20.15 -1.73
CA ARG A 232 -22.25 -19.50 -0.51
C ARG A 232 -21.21 -19.46 0.62
N THR A 233 -20.48 -20.57 0.82
CA THR A 233 -19.38 -20.59 1.80
C THR A 233 -18.28 -19.63 1.41
N ALA A 234 -17.91 -19.53 0.13
CA ALA A 234 -16.93 -18.56 -0.34
C ALA A 234 -17.39 -17.11 -0.09
N LYS A 235 -18.67 -16.79 -0.30
CA LYS A 235 -19.22 -15.47 0.03
C LYS A 235 -19.17 -15.19 1.53
N ALA A 236 -19.58 -16.12 2.35
CA ALA A 236 -19.50 -15.98 3.81
C ALA A 236 -18.05 -15.77 4.26
N GLN A 237 -17.07 -16.40 3.59
CA GLN A 237 -15.66 -16.16 3.85
C GLN A 237 -15.23 -14.72 3.50
N VAL A 238 -15.71 -14.16 2.39
CA VAL A 238 -15.44 -12.75 2.01
C VAL A 238 -16.04 -11.80 3.05
N GLU A 239 -17.27 -12.05 3.52
CA GLU A 239 -17.91 -11.26 4.60
C GLU A 239 -17.09 -11.30 5.90
N VAL A 240 -16.64 -12.48 6.32
CA VAL A 240 -15.78 -12.63 7.50
C VAL A 240 -14.44 -11.86 7.31
N GLN A 241 -13.84 -11.94 6.13
CA GLN A 241 -12.60 -11.18 5.83
C GLN A 241 -12.83 -9.67 5.91
N ARG A 242 -13.97 -9.19 5.40
CA ARG A 242 -14.38 -7.78 5.54
C ARG A 242 -14.54 -7.38 7.01
N ASP A 243 -15.19 -8.20 7.82
CA ASP A 243 -15.39 -7.92 9.25
C ASP A 243 -14.06 -7.90 10.02
N ILE A 244 -13.15 -8.82 9.72
CA ILE A 244 -11.80 -8.83 10.28
C ILE A 244 -11.04 -7.56 9.87
N PHE A 245 -11.14 -7.16 8.61
CA PHE A 245 -10.52 -5.92 8.12
C PHE A 245 -11.04 -4.70 8.88
N LEU A 246 -12.36 -4.57 9.01
CA LEU A 246 -12.99 -3.45 9.74
C LEU A 246 -12.61 -3.45 11.23
N PHE A 247 -12.54 -4.62 11.84
CA PHE A 247 -12.10 -4.77 13.23
C PHE A 247 -10.66 -4.30 13.41
N ASN A 248 -9.73 -4.77 12.55
CA ASN A 248 -8.32 -4.37 12.59
C ASN A 248 -8.15 -2.87 12.33
N THR A 249 -8.89 -2.31 11.37
CA THR A 249 -8.89 -0.86 11.09
C THR A 249 -9.34 -0.06 12.31
N ARG A 250 -10.36 -0.53 13.05
CA ARG A 250 -10.82 0.10 14.29
C ARG A 250 -9.77 0.03 15.39
N LEU A 251 -9.09 -1.11 15.55
CA LEU A 251 -8.00 -1.23 16.53
C LEU A 251 -6.87 -0.25 16.20
N GLN A 252 -6.44 -0.22 14.94
CA GLN A 252 -5.38 0.69 14.47
C GLN A 252 -5.77 2.16 14.67
N THR A 253 -7.00 2.55 14.30
CA THR A 253 -7.51 3.91 14.53
C THR A 253 -7.52 4.28 16.02
N THR A 254 -7.85 3.32 16.90
CA THR A 254 -7.83 3.54 18.35
C THR A 254 -6.41 3.75 18.87
N GLU A 255 -5.45 2.93 18.42
CA GLU A 255 -4.03 3.06 18.76
C GLU A 255 -3.47 4.41 18.31
N GLU A 256 -3.69 4.79 17.06
CA GLU A 256 -3.23 6.06 16.48
C GLU A 256 -3.81 7.29 17.23
N ASN A 257 -5.08 7.25 17.64
CA ASN A 257 -5.68 8.31 18.44
C ASN A 257 -5.05 8.41 19.85
N CYS A 258 -4.77 7.27 20.50
CA CYS A 258 -4.08 7.24 21.78
C CYS A 258 -2.66 7.80 21.65
N ASP A 259 -1.95 7.45 20.57
CA ASP A 259 -0.61 7.96 20.30
C ASP A 259 -0.59 9.45 20.02
N ILE A 260 -1.54 10.00 19.26
CA ILE A 260 -1.70 11.44 19.04
C ILE A 260 -1.86 12.16 20.38
N ALA A 261 -2.74 11.65 21.26
CA ALA A 261 -2.95 12.26 22.58
C ALA A 261 -1.69 12.20 23.47
N ARG A 262 -0.97 11.07 23.45
CA ARG A 262 0.31 10.87 24.14
C ARG A 262 1.38 11.84 23.64
N LEU A 263 1.55 11.93 22.29
CA LEU A 263 2.55 12.78 21.67
C LEU A 263 2.32 14.26 21.92
N ARG A 264 1.06 14.72 21.92
CA ARG A 264 0.72 16.10 22.28
C ARG A 264 1.11 16.47 23.72
N LYS A 265 0.79 15.57 24.65
CA LYS A 265 1.16 15.77 26.06
C LYS A 265 2.68 15.80 26.23
N ALA A 266 3.39 14.85 25.61
CA ALA A 266 4.84 14.78 25.66
C ALA A 266 5.50 16.00 25.02
N LEU A 267 4.95 16.55 23.92
CA LEU A 267 5.48 17.74 23.24
C LEU A 267 5.40 18.99 24.15
N ALA A 268 4.31 19.14 24.90
CA ALA A 268 4.18 20.23 25.86
C ALA A 268 5.24 20.14 27.00
N ASP A 269 5.57 18.93 27.46
CA ASP A 269 6.65 18.72 28.42
C ASP A 269 8.03 18.99 27.80
N ASP A 270 8.25 18.59 26.53
CA ASP A 270 9.51 18.83 25.82
C ASP A 270 9.82 20.31 25.66
N ASP A 271 8.83 21.15 25.32
CA ASP A 271 9.02 22.60 25.20
C ASP A 271 9.59 23.17 26.51
N ARG A 272 9.08 22.70 27.66
CA ARG A 272 9.58 23.09 28.96
C ARG A 272 10.96 22.53 29.28
N ILE A 273 11.21 21.26 28.93
CA ILE A 273 12.51 20.60 29.13
C ILE A 273 13.61 21.35 28.35
N VAL A 274 13.36 21.67 27.06
CA VAL A 274 14.31 22.42 26.23
C VAL A 274 14.61 23.79 26.82
N ALA A 275 13.58 24.53 27.26
CA ALA A 275 13.77 25.83 27.90
C ALA A 275 14.62 25.75 29.18
N LEU A 276 14.37 24.77 30.04
CA LEU A 276 15.15 24.53 31.25
C LEU A 276 16.60 24.13 30.95
N ARG A 277 16.83 23.21 29.98
CA ARG A 277 18.17 22.77 29.58
C ARG A 277 18.99 23.93 29.01
N ARG A 278 18.35 24.81 28.20
CA ARG A 278 18.98 26.02 27.68
C ARG A 278 19.43 26.95 28.79
N SER A 279 18.57 27.24 29.78
CA SER A 279 18.90 28.08 30.94
C SER A 279 20.07 27.49 31.76
N VAL A 280 20.09 26.17 31.95
CA VAL A 280 21.17 25.47 32.66
C VAL A 280 22.50 25.58 31.88
N ARG A 281 22.48 25.43 30.56
CA ARG A 281 23.68 25.60 29.73
C ARG A 281 24.21 27.04 29.77
N GLU A 282 23.32 28.06 29.66
CA GLU A 282 23.73 29.47 29.72
C GLU A 282 24.35 29.82 31.10
N ALA A 283 23.78 29.28 32.18
CA ALA A 283 24.39 29.42 33.48
C ALA A 283 25.76 28.72 33.59
N ALA A 284 25.90 27.52 33.00
CA ALA A 284 27.17 26.81 32.92
C ALA A 284 28.24 27.57 32.11
N GLU A 285 27.86 28.20 30.98
CA GLU A 285 28.80 29.05 30.22
C GLU A 285 29.33 30.23 31.07
N SER A 286 28.45 30.86 31.88
CA SER A 286 28.87 31.92 32.79
C SER A 286 29.80 31.40 33.89
N LYS A 287 29.52 30.23 34.47
CA LYS A 287 30.38 29.60 35.50
C LYS A 287 31.75 29.18 34.94
N LEU A 288 31.82 28.68 33.72
CA LEU A 288 33.07 28.33 33.06
C LEU A 288 33.95 29.60 32.86
N ARG A 289 33.35 30.74 32.39
CA ARG A 289 34.03 32.00 32.26
C ARG A 289 34.64 32.52 33.57
N ASN A 290 34.03 32.19 34.69
CA ASN A 290 34.48 32.57 36.01
C ASN A 290 35.36 31.50 36.71
N GLY A 291 35.73 30.42 35.99
CA GLY A 291 36.58 29.35 36.51
C GLY A 291 35.91 28.46 37.59
N VAL A 292 34.58 28.46 37.69
CA VAL A 292 33.83 27.73 38.74
C VAL A 292 33.58 26.27 38.32
N ILE A 293 33.48 25.96 37.04
CA ILE A 293 33.30 24.61 36.46
C ILE A 293 34.34 24.35 35.40
N ASP A 294 34.56 23.07 35.09
CA ASP A 294 35.45 22.67 34.00
C ASP A 294 34.74 22.61 32.64
N THR A 295 35.54 22.40 31.59
CA THR A 295 35.09 22.31 30.20
C THR A 295 34.17 21.10 29.97
N ASN A 296 34.44 19.96 30.64
CA ASN A 296 33.63 18.74 30.52
C ASN A 296 32.24 18.92 31.07
N ASP A 297 32.11 19.65 32.20
CA ASP A 297 30.80 19.99 32.76
C ASP A 297 29.97 20.83 31.77
N LEU A 298 30.57 21.80 31.09
CA LEU A 298 29.87 22.59 30.07
C LEU A 298 29.50 21.70 28.86
N LEU A 299 30.39 20.85 28.35
CA LEU A 299 30.11 19.95 27.25
C LEU A 299 28.90 19.05 27.54
N ARG A 300 28.78 18.51 28.75
CA ARG A 300 27.61 17.73 29.17
C ARG A 300 26.31 18.56 29.08
N LYS A 301 26.33 19.86 29.47
CA LYS A 301 25.12 20.72 29.40
C LYS A 301 24.76 21.06 27.96
N ILE A 302 25.76 21.22 27.08
CA ILE A 302 25.52 21.39 25.63
C ILE A 302 24.88 20.14 25.04
N THR A 303 25.42 18.97 25.33
CA THR A 303 24.87 17.68 24.84
C THR A 303 23.47 17.41 25.40
N ASP A 304 23.22 17.74 26.69
CA ASP A 304 21.90 17.64 27.32
C ASP A 304 20.84 18.50 26.59
N GLU A 305 21.18 19.78 26.27
CA GLU A 305 20.28 20.67 25.53
C GLU A 305 20.07 20.17 24.10
N ALA A 306 21.14 19.79 23.38
CA ALA A 306 21.06 19.29 22.01
C ALA A 306 20.19 18.03 21.92
N THR A 307 20.34 17.10 22.88
CA THR A 307 19.52 15.89 22.96
C THR A 307 18.04 16.22 23.18
N ALA A 308 17.75 17.14 24.11
CA ALA A 308 16.37 17.55 24.37
C ALA A 308 15.74 18.28 23.17
N ALA A 309 16.46 19.17 22.50
CA ALA A 309 15.99 19.87 21.31
C ALA A 309 15.73 18.92 20.14
N THR A 310 16.62 17.95 19.92
CA THR A 310 16.46 16.93 18.88
C THR A 310 15.26 16.03 19.18
N ALA A 311 15.06 15.60 20.44
CA ALA A 311 13.92 14.79 20.83
C ALA A 311 12.59 15.53 20.64
N ARG A 312 12.53 16.81 20.99
CA ARG A 312 11.37 17.68 20.76
C ARG A 312 11.00 17.80 19.30
N SER A 313 11.99 18.13 18.43
CA SER A 313 11.77 18.27 16.98
C SER A 313 11.34 16.93 16.34
N ALA A 314 11.95 15.83 16.75
CA ALA A 314 11.57 14.50 16.29
C ALA A 314 10.11 14.15 16.66
N ARG A 315 9.70 14.48 17.88
CA ARG A 315 8.33 14.22 18.36
C ARG A 315 7.29 15.07 17.64
N GLU A 316 7.63 16.30 17.28
CA GLU A 316 6.76 17.16 16.46
C GLU A 316 6.48 16.54 15.10
N ILE A 317 7.52 16.02 14.42
CA ILE A 317 7.36 15.33 13.13
C ILE A 317 6.62 14.00 13.30
N GLU A 318 6.90 13.26 14.38
CA GLU A 318 6.19 12.02 14.72
C GLU A 318 4.68 12.28 14.92
N LEU A 319 4.29 13.35 15.61
CA LEU A 319 2.90 13.74 15.76
C LEU A 319 2.22 14.03 14.42
N LEU A 320 2.86 14.80 13.54
CA LEU A 320 2.35 15.07 12.20
C LEU A 320 2.20 13.78 11.40
N LYS A 321 3.19 12.90 11.45
CA LYS A 321 3.18 11.60 10.79
C LYS A 321 2.01 10.74 11.29
N THR A 322 1.82 10.62 12.60
CA THR A 322 0.74 9.80 13.19
C THR A 322 -0.65 10.32 12.81
N ILE A 323 -0.83 11.65 12.72
CA ILE A 323 -2.09 12.24 12.22
C ILE A 323 -2.31 11.88 10.74
N TYR A 324 -1.24 11.84 9.92
CA TYR A 324 -1.32 11.41 8.53
C TYR A 324 -1.61 9.91 8.41
N GLU A 325 -0.99 9.09 9.25
CA GLU A 325 -1.26 7.65 9.33
C GLU A 325 -2.73 7.41 9.69
N LEU A 326 -3.28 8.13 10.65
CA LEU A 326 -4.70 8.07 10.99
C LEU A 326 -5.60 8.43 9.79
N LYS A 327 -5.28 9.50 9.05
CA LYS A 327 -5.99 9.84 7.82
C LYS A 327 -5.89 8.74 6.76
N HIS A 328 -4.72 8.16 6.60
CA HIS A 328 -4.52 7.05 5.71
C HIS A 328 -5.29 5.81 6.18
N THR A 329 -5.32 5.50 7.47
CA THR A 329 -6.06 4.35 8.02
C THR A 329 -7.56 4.43 7.76
N ILE A 330 -8.14 5.63 7.71
CA ILE A 330 -9.56 5.83 7.43
C ILE A 330 -9.85 6.28 5.99
N ASN A 331 -8.82 6.64 5.20
CA ASN A 331 -8.91 7.20 3.85
C ASN A 331 -9.76 8.49 3.79
N ARG A 332 -9.38 9.52 4.61
CA ARG A 332 -10.07 10.83 4.67
C ARG A 332 -9.12 12.00 4.89
#